data_8f71628882bd62baf15788978401eec4
#
_entry.id   8f71628882bd62baf15788978401eec4
#
_cell.length_a   1.000
_cell.length_b   1.000
_cell.length_c   1.000
_cell.angle_alpha   90.00
_cell.angle_beta   90.00
_cell.angle_gamma   90.00
#
_symmetry.space_group_name_H-M   'P 1'
#
loop_
_entity.id
_entity.type
_entity.pdbx_description
1 polymer ?
#
loop_
_entity_poly.entity_id
_entity_poly.type
_entity_poly.pdbx_seq_one_letter_code
_entity_poly.pdbx_strand_id
1 'polypeptide(L)'
;MPADLSRISVTAKIAAYYRQFSDIAFAGEVARRIGADDAFEQILREHGLERDKLTFYAPMFEARYKSISQLIGKSGCSQVLELAIGYSLRGLDLTQRSAVRYVEADLPDVVATKLTLLDDVRRQHGIAPSPQHVVTVADALDFEPVRTAAGGLDHGLPLMVLCEGLIGYLTREETERLTSNVRALLGAFGGGWWICPDFSFRAEVGSLPPERVRLREAITGVTQRQLDASAFEDDGDLTAFLARVGFDVRVRSQIDETPA
;
A
#
# COMPACT_ATOMS: atom_id res chain seq x y z
N MET A 1 9.61 -21.31 -8.55
CA MET A 1 8.14 -21.24 -8.45
C MET A 1 7.78 -19.80 -8.22
N PRO A 2 6.73 -19.24 -8.87
CA PRO A 2 6.30 -17.90 -8.53
C PRO A 2 5.97 -17.84 -7.04
N ALA A 3 6.35 -16.76 -6.39
CA ALA A 3 6.12 -16.59 -4.96
C ALA A 3 4.62 -16.48 -4.69
N ASP A 4 4.12 -17.26 -3.76
CA ASP A 4 2.73 -17.16 -3.31
C ASP A 4 2.56 -15.88 -2.47
N LEU A 5 2.05 -14.83 -3.10
CA LEU A 5 1.77 -13.55 -2.47
C LEU A 5 0.37 -13.50 -1.80
N SER A 6 -0.46 -14.54 -1.97
CA SER A 6 -1.84 -14.56 -1.44
C SER A 6 -1.89 -14.44 0.08
N ARG A 7 -0.87 -14.95 0.78
CA ARG A 7 -0.76 -14.87 2.24
C ARG A 7 -0.49 -13.48 2.79
N ILE A 8 -0.05 -12.53 1.94
CA ILE A 8 0.13 -11.12 2.33
C ILE A 8 -1.22 -10.48 2.64
N SER A 9 -2.31 -10.96 2.06
CA SER A 9 -3.66 -10.45 2.31
C SER A 9 -4.07 -10.46 3.80
N VAL A 10 -3.50 -11.37 4.60
CA VAL A 10 -3.74 -11.40 6.05
C VAL A 10 -3.22 -10.13 6.72
N THR A 11 -2.09 -9.60 6.26
CA THR A 11 -1.49 -8.38 6.83
C THR A 11 -2.25 -7.11 6.44
N ALA A 12 -3.01 -7.14 5.35
CA ALA A 12 -3.93 -6.06 5.00
C ALA A 12 -5.03 -5.88 6.07
N LYS A 13 -5.42 -6.96 6.77
CA LYS A 13 -6.34 -6.87 7.92
C LYS A 13 -5.69 -6.17 9.12
N ILE A 14 -4.39 -6.37 9.35
CA ILE A 14 -3.64 -5.67 10.41
C ILE A 14 -3.61 -4.16 10.12
N ALA A 15 -3.35 -3.77 8.87
CA ALA A 15 -3.40 -2.37 8.49
C ALA A 15 -4.79 -1.76 8.69
N ALA A 16 -5.85 -2.47 8.34
CA ALA A 16 -7.22 -2.04 8.57
C ALA A 16 -7.56 -1.96 10.06
N TYR A 17 -7.08 -2.92 10.87
CA TYR A 17 -7.21 -2.87 12.33
C TYR A 17 -6.66 -1.57 12.91
N TYR A 18 -5.46 -1.15 12.53
CA TYR A 18 -4.89 0.08 13.05
C TYR A 18 -5.58 1.34 12.52
N ARG A 19 -5.96 1.36 11.25
CA ARG A 19 -6.62 2.51 10.63
C ARG A 19 -8.02 2.80 11.22
N GLN A 20 -8.72 1.82 11.80
CA GLN A 20 -10.04 2.04 12.39
C GLN A 20 -10.04 3.03 13.56
N PHE A 21 -8.88 3.26 14.20
CA PHE A 21 -8.74 4.20 15.32
C PHE A 21 -8.44 5.65 14.87
N SER A 22 -8.63 5.95 13.60
CA SER A 22 -8.40 7.25 12.98
C SER A 22 -9.68 7.80 12.35
N ASP A 23 -9.62 9.02 11.83
CA ASP A 23 -10.68 9.66 11.06
C ASP A 23 -10.60 9.36 9.55
N ILE A 24 -9.79 8.38 9.12
CA ILE A 24 -9.71 7.93 7.74
C ILE A 24 -11.10 7.45 7.29
N ALA A 25 -11.56 8.00 6.15
CA ALA A 25 -12.88 7.69 5.62
C ALA A 25 -13.10 6.18 5.46
N PHE A 26 -14.22 5.69 5.98
CA PHE A 26 -14.65 4.28 5.94
C PHE A 26 -13.76 3.30 6.72
N ALA A 27 -12.68 3.72 7.39
CA ALA A 27 -11.72 2.81 8.02
C ALA A 27 -12.37 1.87 9.05
N GLY A 28 -13.24 2.39 9.94
CA GLY A 28 -13.97 1.59 10.91
C GLY A 28 -14.96 0.60 10.28
N GLU A 29 -15.57 0.95 9.15
CA GLU A 29 -16.46 0.04 8.43
C GLU A 29 -15.70 -1.08 7.75
N VAL A 30 -14.58 -0.73 7.11
CA VAL A 30 -13.66 -1.70 6.51
C VAL A 30 -13.21 -2.72 7.54
N ALA A 31 -12.68 -2.27 8.68
CA ALA A 31 -12.18 -3.14 9.74
C ALA A 31 -13.25 -4.13 10.22
N ARG A 32 -14.47 -3.65 10.50
CA ARG A 32 -15.58 -4.53 10.94
C ARG A 32 -15.94 -5.58 9.88
N ARG A 33 -16.07 -5.17 8.61
CA ARG A 33 -16.54 -6.05 7.52
C ARG A 33 -15.55 -7.17 7.17
N ILE A 34 -14.26 -6.90 7.28
CA ILE A 34 -13.22 -7.90 6.99
C ILE A 34 -12.80 -8.71 8.22
N GLY A 35 -13.38 -8.44 9.40
CA GLY A 35 -13.02 -9.11 10.65
C GLY A 35 -11.58 -8.78 11.08
N ALA A 36 -11.20 -7.50 11.03
CA ALA A 36 -9.83 -7.06 11.32
C ALA A 36 -9.48 -7.24 12.81
N ASP A 37 -10.44 -7.01 13.72
CA ASP A 37 -10.25 -7.23 15.16
C ASP A 37 -9.97 -8.70 15.46
N ASP A 38 -10.79 -9.62 14.93
CA ASP A 38 -10.62 -11.05 15.15
C ASP A 38 -9.28 -11.56 14.61
N ALA A 39 -8.88 -11.08 13.41
CA ALA A 39 -7.62 -11.45 12.81
C ALA A 39 -6.42 -10.93 13.64
N PHE A 40 -6.50 -9.73 14.17
CA PHE A 40 -5.47 -9.17 15.04
C PHE A 40 -5.39 -9.91 16.38
N GLU A 41 -6.54 -10.18 17.02
CA GLU A 41 -6.60 -10.98 18.26
C GLU A 41 -6.04 -12.39 18.09
N GLN A 42 -6.28 -12.99 16.93
CA GLN A 42 -5.70 -14.31 16.63
C GLN A 42 -4.17 -14.24 16.63
N ILE A 43 -3.59 -13.25 15.96
CA ILE A 43 -2.12 -13.06 15.92
C ILE A 43 -1.56 -12.80 17.33
N LEU A 44 -2.23 -11.96 18.13
CA LEU A 44 -1.81 -11.69 19.50
C LEU A 44 -1.73 -12.98 20.33
N ARG A 45 -2.78 -13.80 20.29
CA ARG A 45 -2.85 -15.07 21.02
C ARG A 45 -1.82 -16.09 20.57
N GLU A 46 -1.68 -16.28 19.25
CA GLU A 46 -0.78 -17.29 18.68
C GLU A 46 0.69 -16.98 18.95
N HIS A 47 1.04 -15.68 19.08
CA HIS A 47 2.42 -15.26 19.26
C HIS A 47 2.72 -14.62 20.63
N GLY A 48 1.77 -14.68 21.57
CA GLY A 48 1.95 -14.18 22.93
C GLY A 48 2.26 -12.66 22.97
N LEU A 49 1.62 -11.90 22.06
CA LEU A 49 1.79 -10.45 21.98
C LEU A 49 0.77 -9.71 22.85
N GLU A 50 1.15 -8.59 23.40
CA GLU A 50 0.29 -7.74 24.23
C GLU A 50 -0.21 -6.54 23.40
N ARG A 51 -1.53 -6.37 23.34
CA ARG A 51 -2.19 -5.30 22.57
C ARG A 51 -1.65 -3.91 22.94
N ASP A 52 -1.55 -3.62 24.22
CA ASP A 52 -1.17 -2.29 24.72
C ASP A 52 0.25 -1.87 24.29
N LYS A 53 1.13 -2.83 24.09
CA LYS A 53 2.48 -2.60 23.60
C LYS A 53 2.57 -2.32 22.09
N LEU A 54 1.46 -2.46 21.37
CA LEU A 54 1.38 -2.29 19.93
C LEU A 54 0.49 -1.11 19.50
N THR A 55 -0.07 -0.36 20.45
CA THR A 55 -0.97 0.77 20.19
C THR A 55 -0.33 1.91 19.40
N PHE A 56 0.99 2.07 19.50
CA PHE A 56 1.76 3.10 18.78
C PHE A 56 1.72 2.95 17.26
N TYR A 57 1.31 1.80 16.74
CA TYR A 57 1.15 1.60 15.30
C TYR A 57 -0.04 2.37 14.73
N ALA A 58 -1.09 2.63 15.49
CA ALA A 58 -2.27 3.33 14.98
C ALA A 58 -1.94 4.72 14.41
N PRO A 59 -1.27 5.62 15.14
CA PRO A 59 -0.87 6.91 14.58
C PRO A 59 0.11 6.79 13.40
N MET A 60 0.95 5.76 13.37
CA MET A 60 1.85 5.54 12.23
C MET A 60 1.08 5.16 10.95
N PHE A 61 0.10 4.26 11.04
CA PHE A 61 -0.72 3.88 9.90
C PHE A 61 -1.60 5.03 9.42
N GLU A 62 -2.09 5.84 10.35
CA GLU A 62 -2.85 7.05 10.03
C GLU A 62 -1.99 8.09 9.33
N ALA A 63 -0.84 8.46 9.88
CA ALA A 63 0.08 9.44 9.32
C ALA A 63 0.54 9.02 7.90
N ARG A 64 0.88 7.75 7.71
CA ARG A 64 1.25 7.21 6.41
C ARG A 64 0.11 7.35 5.38
N TYR A 65 -1.10 6.97 5.75
CA TYR A 65 -2.25 7.09 4.87
C TYR A 65 -2.54 8.55 4.49
N LYS A 66 -2.56 9.45 5.48
CA LYS A 66 -2.87 10.88 5.30
C LYS A 66 -1.79 11.60 4.50
N SER A 67 -0.50 11.36 4.79
CA SER A 67 0.61 11.97 4.05
C SER A 67 0.61 11.58 2.58
N ILE A 68 0.37 10.31 2.26
CA ILE A 68 0.22 9.84 0.88
C ILE A 68 -0.95 10.53 0.19
N SER A 69 -2.12 10.57 0.83
CA SER A 69 -3.32 11.21 0.26
C SER A 69 -3.10 12.71 0.01
N GLN A 70 -2.36 13.37 0.90
CA GLN A 70 -1.97 14.77 0.73
C GLN A 70 -0.98 14.97 -0.43
N LEU A 71 0.03 14.09 -0.57
CA LEU A 71 0.97 14.13 -1.69
C LEU A 71 0.24 13.94 -3.03
N ILE A 72 -0.72 13.03 -3.11
CA ILE A 72 -1.57 12.88 -4.30
C ILE A 72 -2.26 14.20 -4.62
N GLY A 73 -2.92 14.82 -3.64
CA GLY A 73 -3.61 16.11 -3.84
C GLY A 73 -2.69 17.26 -4.24
N LYS A 74 -1.50 17.35 -3.62
CA LYS A 74 -0.51 18.42 -3.91
C LYS A 74 0.21 18.22 -5.26
N SER A 75 0.27 17.02 -5.79
CA SER A 75 0.99 16.71 -7.03
C SER A 75 0.38 17.33 -8.28
N GLY A 76 -0.92 17.63 -8.24
CA GLY A 76 -1.68 18.03 -9.42
C GLY A 76 -1.92 16.88 -10.42
N CYS A 77 -1.54 15.64 -10.10
CA CYS A 77 -1.82 14.48 -10.94
C CYS A 77 -3.31 14.18 -10.99
N SER A 78 -3.86 14.09 -12.19
CA SER A 78 -5.27 13.77 -12.41
C SER A 78 -5.56 12.27 -12.50
N GLN A 79 -4.53 11.43 -12.45
CA GLN A 79 -4.68 9.98 -12.56
C GLN A 79 -3.68 9.23 -11.68
N VAL A 80 -4.17 8.18 -11.01
CA VAL A 80 -3.42 7.36 -10.06
C VAL A 80 -3.63 5.88 -10.38
N LEU A 81 -2.56 5.11 -10.33
CA LEU A 81 -2.60 3.65 -10.25
C LEU A 81 -2.01 3.23 -8.89
N GLU A 82 -2.82 2.64 -8.04
CA GLU A 82 -2.38 2.06 -6.77
C GLU A 82 -2.24 0.54 -6.93
N LEU A 83 -1.06 0.01 -6.60
CA LEU A 83 -0.72 -1.41 -6.64
C LEU A 83 -0.67 -1.97 -5.22
N ALA A 84 -1.08 -3.23 -5.04
CA ALA A 84 -1.17 -3.90 -3.75
C ALA A 84 -2.06 -3.14 -2.75
N ILE A 85 -3.27 -2.83 -3.20
CA ILE A 85 -4.23 -1.93 -2.55
C ILE A 85 -4.75 -2.43 -1.19
N GLY A 86 -4.70 -3.74 -0.94
CA GLY A 86 -5.34 -4.32 0.23
C GLY A 86 -6.82 -3.94 0.35
N TYR A 87 -7.24 -3.56 1.56
CA TYR A 87 -8.65 -3.24 1.84
C TYR A 87 -8.91 -1.74 2.08
N SER A 88 -7.93 -0.87 1.84
CA SER A 88 -8.12 0.59 1.93
C SER A 88 -9.18 1.07 0.92
N LEU A 89 -10.00 2.06 1.29
CA LEU A 89 -10.96 2.69 0.37
C LEU A 89 -10.51 4.09 -0.08
N ARG A 90 -9.18 4.31 -0.20
CA ARG A 90 -8.60 5.58 -0.65
C ARG A 90 -9.11 6.00 -2.02
N GLY A 91 -9.17 5.08 -2.97
CA GLY A 91 -9.70 5.37 -4.31
C GLY A 91 -11.15 5.82 -4.28
N LEU A 92 -12.01 5.19 -3.48
CA LEU A 92 -13.39 5.63 -3.30
C LEU A 92 -13.43 7.06 -2.70
N ASP A 93 -12.72 7.29 -1.61
CA ASP A 93 -12.73 8.58 -0.92
C ASP A 93 -12.19 9.71 -1.81
N LEU A 94 -11.05 9.52 -2.48
CA LEU A 94 -10.45 10.55 -3.33
C LEU A 94 -11.33 10.87 -4.56
N THR A 95 -11.94 9.88 -5.19
CA THR A 95 -12.82 10.09 -6.34
C THR A 95 -14.16 10.75 -5.98
N GLN A 96 -14.58 10.72 -4.70
CA GLN A 96 -15.72 11.51 -4.24
C GLN A 96 -15.38 12.98 -4.00
N ARG A 97 -14.12 13.29 -3.69
CA ARG A 97 -13.68 14.64 -3.30
C ARG A 97 -12.94 15.41 -4.38
N SER A 98 -12.51 14.73 -5.44
CA SER A 98 -11.71 15.32 -6.51
C SER A 98 -12.00 14.66 -7.87
N ALA A 99 -11.58 15.32 -8.94
CA ALA A 99 -11.72 14.80 -10.31
C ALA A 99 -10.60 13.82 -10.70
N VAL A 100 -9.98 13.16 -9.74
CA VAL A 100 -8.92 12.18 -10.01
C VAL A 100 -9.51 10.90 -10.59
N ARG A 101 -8.85 10.34 -11.60
CA ARG A 101 -9.11 8.98 -12.07
C ARG A 101 -8.23 8.01 -11.27
N TYR A 102 -8.85 7.08 -10.57
CA TYR A 102 -8.16 6.19 -9.65
C TYR A 102 -8.36 4.74 -10.03
N VAL A 103 -7.27 4.07 -10.36
CA VAL A 103 -7.24 2.63 -10.65
C VAL A 103 -6.56 1.92 -9.50
N GLU A 104 -7.22 0.95 -8.92
CA GLU A 104 -6.74 0.10 -7.85
C GLU A 104 -6.48 -1.30 -8.38
N ALA A 105 -5.30 -1.87 -8.11
CA ALA A 105 -4.94 -3.20 -8.59
C ALA A 105 -4.31 -4.07 -7.49
N ASP A 106 -4.73 -5.34 -7.43
CA ASP A 106 -4.22 -6.34 -6.47
C ASP A 106 -4.45 -7.76 -7.01
N LEU A 107 -4.07 -8.74 -6.23
CA LEU A 107 -4.31 -10.15 -6.52
C LEU A 107 -5.81 -10.49 -6.52
N PRO A 108 -6.23 -11.57 -7.22
CA PRO A 108 -7.64 -11.89 -7.43
C PRO A 108 -8.49 -11.95 -6.15
N ASP A 109 -8.00 -12.58 -5.09
CA ASP A 109 -8.74 -12.77 -3.84
C ASP A 109 -8.96 -11.45 -3.10
N VAL A 110 -7.95 -10.57 -3.12
CA VAL A 110 -8.04 -9.22 -2.54
C VAL A 110 -9.05 -8.39 -3.32
N VAL A 111 -8.99 -8.42 -4.64
CA VAL A 111 -9.93 -7.71 -5.54
C VAL A 111 -11.36 -8.19 -5.32
N ALA A 112 -11.61 -9.49 -5.24
CA ALA A 112 -12.95 -10.03 -5.00
C ALA A 112 -13.54 -9.53 -3.66
N THR A 113 -12.74 -9.58 -2.59
CA THR A 113 -13.13 -9.06 -1.27
C THR A 113 -13.36 -7.56 -1.32
N LYS A 114 -12.47 -6.81 -1.97
CA LYS A 114 -12.56 -5.36 -2.13
C LYS A 114 -13.81 -4.91 -2.86
N LEU A 115 -14.19 -5.59 -3.95
CA LEU A 115 -15.40 -5.28 -4.71
C LEU A 115 -16.65 -5.45 -3.85
N THR A 116 -16.74 -6.54 -3.08
CA THR A 116 -17.85 -6.76 -2.13
C THR A 116 -17.91 -5.64 -1.09
N LEU A 117 -16.75 -5.27 -0.53
CA LEU A 117 -16.63 -4.20 0.46
C LEU A 117 -17.07 -2.84 -0.11
N LEU A 118 -16.65 -2.52 -1.33
CA LEU A 118 -17.05 -1.30 -2.03
C LEU A 118 -18.55 -1.24 -2.29
N ASP A 119 -19.16 -2.33 -2.74
CA ASP A 119 -20.60 -2.39 -3.00
C ASP A 119 -21.41 -2.18 -1.72
N ASP A 120 -20.96 -2.75 -0.61
CA ASP A 120 -21.59 -2.59 0.68
C ASP A 120 -21.50 -1.15 1.21
N VAL A 121 -20.30 -0.56 1.17
CA VAL A 121 -20.07 0.82 1.62
C VAL A 121 -20.85 1.80 0.73
N ARG A 122 -20.81 1.63 -0.59
CA ARG A 122 -21.58 2.47 -1.52
C ARG A 122 -23.08 2.41 -1.23
N ARG A 123 -23.59 1.21 -1.02
CA ARG A 123 -25.02 1.01 -0.70
C ARG A 123 -25.41 1.68 0.62
N GLN A 124 -24.57 1.54 1.64
CA GLN A 124 -24.82 2.13 2.97
C GLN A 124 -24.80 3.66 2.95
N HIS A 125 -23.92 4.25 2.15
CA HIS A 125 -23.73 5.70 2.07
C HIS A 125 -24.44 6.38 0.88
N GLY A 126 -25.17 5.63 0.06
CA GLY A 126 -25.82 6.17 -1.14
C GLY A 126 -24.84 6.67 -2.21
N ILE A 127 -23.62 6.11 -2.27
CA ILE A 127 -22.58 6.50 -3.21
C ILE A 127 -22.77 5.74 -4.53
N ALA A 128 -23.01 6.45 -5.61
CA ALA A 128 -23.12 5.83 -6.94
C ALA A 128 -21.76 5.33 -7.44
N PRO A 129 -21.72 4.21 -8.19
CA PRO A 129 -20.50 3.81 -8.93
C PRO A 129 -20.04 4.93 -9.85
N SER A 130 -18.72 5.12 -9.92
CA SER A 130 -18.10 6.13 -10.77
C SER A 130 -17.13 5.49 -11.75
N PRO A 131 -17.13 5.87 -13.04
CA PRO A 131 -16.11 5.42 -13.99
C PRO A 131 -14.71 5.95 -13.67
N GLN A 132 -14.61 6.91 -12.77
CA GLN A 132 -13.32 7.41 -12.29
C GLN A 132 -12.63 6.48 -11.28
N HIS A 133 -13.37 5.54 -10.68
CA HIS A 133 -12.85 4.58 -9.71
C HIS A 133 -12.97 3.15 -10.26
N VAL A 134 -11.85 2.54 -10.57
CA VAL A 134 -11.75 1.20 -11.14
C VAL A 134 -10.94 0.31 -10.21
N VAL A 135 -11.42 -0.91 -9.97
CA VAL A 135 -10.69 -1.96 -9.25
C VAL A 135 -10.49 -3.13 -10.20
N THR A 136 -9.26 -3.61 -10.33
CA THR A 136 -8.89 -4.65 -11.30
C THR A 136 -7.84 -5.61 -10.75
N VAL A 137 -7.65 -6.74 -11.41
CA VAL A 137 -6.65 -7.73 -11.02
C VAL A 137 -5.32 -7.43 -11.71
N ALA A 138 -4.25 -7.28 -10.91
CA ALA A 138 -2.87 -7.30 -11.41
C ALA A 138 -1.90 -7.72 -10.30
N ASP A 139 -0.95 -8.58 -10.64
CA ASP A 139 0.25 -8.80 -9.83
C ASP A 139 1.24 -7.67 -10.11
N ALA A 140 1.65 -6.93 -9.09
CA ALA A 140 2.59 -5.82 -9.20
C ALA A 140 3.97 -6.25 -9.74
N LEU A 141 4.32 -7.52 -9.59
CA LEU A 141 5.57 -8.11 -10.09
C LEU A 141 5.49 -8.54 -11.56
N ASP A 142 4.32 -8.53 -12.17
CA ASP A 142 4.13 -8.88 -13.59
C ASP A 142 3.74 -7.63 -14.39
N PHE A 143 4.62 -7.25 -15.33
CA PHE A 143 4.47 -6.01 -16.09
C PHE A 143 3.21 -5.98 -16.96
N GLU A 144 2.85 -7.08 -17.63
CA GLU A 144 1.71 -7.08 -18.54
C GLU A 144 0.35 -6.90 -17.85
N PRO A 145 0.05 -7.56 -16.72
CA PRO A 145 -1.12 -7.23 -15.91
C PRO A 145 -1.14 -5.79 -15.42
N VAL A 146 0.00 -5.26 -14.94
CA VAL A 146 0.11 -3.86 -14.50
C VAL A 146 -0.16 -2.88 -15.65
N ARG A 147 0.42 -3.12 -16.82
CA ARG A 147 0.18 -2.33 -18.05
C ARG A 147 -1.29 -2.38 -18.46
N THR A 148 -1.90 -3.56 -18.38
CA THR A 148 -3.33 -3.77 -18.71
C THR A 148 -4.23 -3.01 -17.72
N ALA A 149 -3.93 -3.04 -16.43
CA ALA A 149 -4.65 -2.27 -15.41
C ALA A 149 -4.60 -0.75 -15.69
N ALA A 150 -3.48 -0.24 -16.16
CA ALA A 150 -3.31 1.16 -16.55
C ALA A 150 -3.95 1.51 -17.92
N GLY A 151 -4.39 0.54 -18.69
CA GLY A 151 -4.82 0.71 -20.10
C GLY A 151 -6.01 1.66 -20.30
N GLY A 152 -6.78 1.93 -19.26
CA GLY A 152 -7.86 2.91 -19.29
C GLY A 152 -7.44 4.36 -18.96
N LEU A 153 -6.19 4.60 -18.56
CA LEU A 153 -5.66 5.91 -18.23
C LEU A 153 -5.16 6.64 -19.48
N ASP A 154 -5.03 7.96 -19.40
CA ASP A 154 -4.58 8.79 -20.53
C ASP A 154 -3.04 8.82 -20.60
N HIS A 155 -2.48 8.22 -21.64
CA HIS A 155 -1.04 8.18 -21.86
C HIS A 155 -0.39 9.53 -22.15
N GLY A 156 -1.17 10.54 -22.51
CA GLY A 156 -0.69 11.92 -22.71
C GLY A 156 -0.51 12.72 -21.42
N LEU A 157 -0.99 12.19 -20.28
CA LEU A 157 -0.92 12.84 -18.98
C LEU A 157 0.06 12.14 -18.04
N PRO A 158 0.68 12.86 -17.09
CA PRO A 158 1.50 12.25 -16.05
C PRO A 158 0.70 11.24 -15.22
N LEU A 159 1.35 10.13 -14.88
CA LEU A 159 0.77 9.09 -14.03
C LEU A 159 1.41 9.12 -12.63
N MET A 160 0.58 9.01 -11.60
CA MET A 160 1.06 8.67 -10.27
C MET A 160 0.88 7.17 -10.02
N VAL A 161 1.98 6.49 -9.72
CA VAL A 161 1.94 5.11 -9.23
C VAL A 161 2.12 5.13 -7.71
N LEU A 162 1.30 4.39 -7.00
CA LEU A 162 1.38 4.22 -5.54
C LEU A 162 1.55 2.74 -5.22
N CYS A 163 2.48 2.43 -4.32
CA CYS A 163 2.59 1.13 -3.66
C CYS A 163 2.71 1.38 -2.16
N GLU A 164 1.77 0.89 -1.37
CA GLU A 164 1.80 1.00 0.09
C GLU A 164 1.65 -0.37 0.74
N GLY A 165 2.60 -0.76 1.60
CA GLY A 165 2.56 -2.02 2.33
C GLY A 165 3.00 -3.23 1.52
N LEU A 166 3.82 -3.06 0.47
CA LEU A 166 4.27 -4.17 -0.40
C LEU A 166 5.77 -4.46 -0.28
N ILE A 167 6.64 -3.46 -0.39
CA ILE A 167 8.10 -3.68 -0.53
C ILE A 167 8.68 -4.44 0.66
N GLY A 168 8.18 -4.21 1.86
CA GLY A 168 8.64 -4.92 3.05
C GLY A 168 8.52 -6.45 2.98
N TYR A 169 7.71 -6.98 2.05
CA TYR A 169 7.54 -8.43 1.82
C TYR A 169 8.35 -8.97 0.66
N LEU A 170 8.99 -8.11 -0.11
CA LEU A 170 9.69 -8.50 -1.33
C LEU A 170 11.16 -8.83 -1.06
N THR A 171 11.68 -9.78 -1.80
CA THR A 171 13.13 -9.99 -1.91
C THR A 171 13.78 -8.85 -2.68
N ARG A 172 15.11 -8.74 -2.65
CA ARG A 172 15.83 -7.73 -3.44
C ARG A 172 15.54 -7.86 -4.93
N GLU A 173 15.50 -9.06 -5.47
CA GLU A 173 15.19 -9.34 -6.88
C GLU A 173 13.75 -8.91 -7.22
N GLU A 174 12.78 -9.21 -6.35
CA GLU A 174 11.39 -8.80 -6.54
C GLU A 174 11.24 -7.27 -6.46
N THR A 175 11.98 -6.62 -5.55
CA THR A 175 12.02 -5.14 -5.45
C THR A 175 12.59 -4.53 -6.74
N GLU A 176 13.65 -5.11 -7.31
CA GLU A 176 14.22 -4.69 -8.60
C GLU A 176 13.20 -4.85 -9.73
N ARG A 177 12.46 -5.95 -9.75
CA ARG A 177 11.41 -6.21 -10.74
C ARG A 177 10.26 -5.21 -10.63
N LEU A 178 9.72 -4.99 -9.42
CA LEU A 178 8.69 -3.98 -9.18
C LEU A 178 9.15 -2.58 -9.62
N THR A 179 10.35 -2.18 -9.22
CA THR A 179 10.93 -0.88 -9.56
C THR A 179 11.06 -0.71 -11.07
N SER A 180 11.49 -1.75 -11.78
CA SER A 180 11.61 -1.76 -13.24
C SER A 180 10.23 -1.69 -13.92
N ASN A 181 9.23 -2.41 -13.40
CA ASN A 181 7.85 -2.37 -13.90
C ASN A 181 7.26 -0.96 -13.77
N VAL A 182 7.39 -0.36 -12.60
CA VAL A 182 6.91 1.00 -12.36
C VAL A 182 7.62 2.01 -13.28
N ARG A 183 8.95 1.89 -13.44
CA ARG A 183 9.72 2.78 -14.32
C ARG A 183 9.30 2.66 -15.79
N ALA A 184 9.11 1.42 -16.25
CA ALA A 184 8.65 1.16 -17.63
C ALA A 184 7.24 1.71 -17.84
N LEU A 185 6.34 1.52 -16.87
CA LEU A 185 4.99 2.05 -16.94
C LEU A 185 5.00 3.59 -17.02
N LEU A 186 5.70 4.28 -16.11
CA LEU A 186 5.81 5.74 -16.13
C LEU A 186 6.40 6.27 -17.43
N GLY A 187 7.31 5.51 -18.06
CA GLY A 187 7.86 5.83 -19.37
C GLY A 187 6.86 5.75 -20.53
N ALA A 188 5.78 4.99 -20.38
CA ALA A 188 4.71 4.88 -21.36
C ALA A 188 3.66 6.01 -21.26
N PHE A 189 3.74 6.84 -20.22
CA PHE A 189 2.89 8.00 -19.99
C PHE A 189 3.69 9.29 -20.19
N GLY A 190 3.09 10.43 -20.04
CA GLY A 190 3.78 11.74 -20.08
C GLY A 190 4.74 12.01 -18.92
N GLY A 191 5.32 10.97 -18.31
CA GLY A 191 6.09 10.99 -17.08
C GLY A 191 5.23 10.75 -15.86
N GLY A 192 5.74 11.09 -14.67
CA GLY A 192 4.93 10.96 -13.45
C GLY A 192 5.77 10.71 -12.20
N TRP A 193 5.11 10.19 -11.17
CA TRP A 193 5.68 9.95 -9.86
C TRP A 193 5.38 8.54 -9.38
N TRP A 194 6.29 8.01 -8.61
CA TRP A 194 6.08 6.83 -7.79
C TRP A 194 6.16 7.20 -6.32
N ILE A 195 5.07 6.99 -5.57
CA ILE A 195 5.04 7.12 -4.12
C ILE A 195 5.19 5.72 -3.52
N CYS A 196 6.20 5.54 -2.69
CA CYS A 196 6.42 4.30 -1.97
C CYS A 196 6.99 4.59 -0.57
N PRO A 197 6.22 4.34 0.50
CA PRO A 197 6.63 4.62 1.87
C PRO A 197 7.37 3.45 2.55
N ASP A 198 7.58 2.34 1.86
CA ASP A 198 7.91 1.05 2.49
C ASP A 198 9.38 0.65 2.37
N PHE A 199 10.23 1.50 1.81
CA PHE A 199 11.66 1.24 1.84
C PHE A 199 12.17 1.28 3.27
N SER A 200 12.94 0.27 3.67
CA SER A 200 13.47 0.10 5.01
C SER A 200 14.99 0.10 5.00
N PHE A 201 15.58 0.49 6.13
CA PHE A 201 17.02 0.56 6.32
C PHE A 201 17.48 -0.44 7.39
N ARG A 202 18.65 -1.06 7.17
CA ARG A 202 19.18 -2.10 8.06
C ARG A 202 19.37 -1.61 9.49
N ALA A 203 19.84 -0.36 9.65
CA ALA A 203 20.00 0.24 10.97
C ALA A 203 18.67 0.36 11.74
N GLU A 204 17.59 0.73 11.04
CA GLU A 204 16.25 0.82 11.64
C GLU A 204 15.71 -0.56 12.01
N VAL A 205 15.85 -1.54 11.09
CA VAL A 205 15.43 -2.92 11.33
C VAL A 205 16.19 -3.53 12.52
N GLY A 206 17.49 -3.27 12.64
CA GLY A 206 18.34 -3.76 13.70
C GLY A 206 18.11 -3.09 15.08
N SER A 207 17.43 -1.94 15.12
CA SER A 207 17.16 -1.17 16.36
C SER A 207 15.72 -1.27 16.85
N LEU A 208 14.92 -2.18 16.30
CA LEU A 208 13.52 -2.32 16.66
C LEU A 208 13.33 -2.78 18.13
N PRO A 209 12.33 -2.21 18.84
CA PRO A 209 11.94 -2.71 20.17
C PRO A 209 11.51 -4.19 20.13
N PRO A 210 11.69 -4.94 21.24
CA PRO A 210 11.38 -6.38 21.28
C PRO A 210 9.97 -6.75 20.80
N GLU A 211 8.98 -5.94 21.14
CA GLU A 211 7.59 -6.15 20.73
C GLU A 211 7.41 -6.02 19.21
N ARG A 212 8.13 -5.07 18.58
CA ARG A 212 8.17 -4.92 17.13
C ARG A 212 8.81 -6.12 16.46
N VAL A 213 9.92 -6.60 17.01
CA VAL A 213 10.59 -7.80 16.48
C VAL A 213 9.62 -8.99 16.52
N ARG A 214 8.96 -9.24 17.66
CA ARG A 214 7.99 -10.33 17.79
C ARG A 214 6.79 -10.21 16.84
N LEU A 215 6.24 -9.03 16.66
CA LEU A 215 5.16 -8.82 15.69
C LEU A 215 5.64 -9.11 14.25
N ARG A 216 6.85 -8.72 13.90
CA ARG A 216 7.44 -9.00 12.59
C ARG A 216 7.68 -10.49 12.39
N GLU A 217 8.14 -11.20 13.41
CA GLU A 217 8.26 -12.67 13.40
C GLU A 217 6.90 -13.34 13.20
N ALA A 218 5.87 -12.85 13.88
CA ALA A 218 4.50 -13.30 13.70
C ALA A 218 4.02 -13.11 12.24
N ILE A 219 4.22 -11.90 11.68
CA ILE A 219 3.88 -11.59 10.30
C ILE A 219 4.68 -12.48 9.33
N THR A 220 5.98 -12.68 9.57
CA THR A 220 6.83 -13.57 8.78
C THR A 220 6.28 -14.99 8.80
N GLY A 221 5.86 -15.49 9.97
CA GLY A 221 5.26 -16.81 10.12
C GLY A 221 3.98 -16.99 9.32
N VAL A 222 3.09 -15.99 9.35
CA VAL A 222 1.81 -16.02 8.63
C VAL A 222 2.03 -15.90 7.12
N THR A 223 2.86 -14.95 6.69
CA THR A 223 3.09 -14.68 5.27
C THR A 223 4.09 -15.64 4.63
N GLN A 224 4.91 -16.30 5.44
CA GLN A 224 6.09 -17.07 5.01
C GLN A 224 7.05 -16.24 4.15
N ARG A 225 7.09 -14.93 4.42
CA ARG A 225 7.96 -13.96 3.79
C ARG A 225 8.82 -13.29 4.85
N GLN A 226 10.13 -13.29 4.66
CA GLN A 226 11.03 -12.55 5.53
C GLN A 226 10.85 -11.06 5.30
N LEU A 227 10.32 -10.37 6.30
CA LEU A 227 10.15 -8.92 6.23
C LEU A 227 11.49 -8.21 6.10
N ASP A 228 11.50 -7.16 5.28
CA ASP A 228 12.67 -6.32 4.97
C ASP A 228 13.90 -7.09 4.44
N ALA A 229 13.68 -8.21 3.76
CA ALA A 229 14.75 -8.92 3.06
C ALA A 229 15.46 -8.03 2.02
N SER A 230 14.76 -6.99 1.53
CA SER A 230 15.27 -5.98 0.60
C SER A 230 15.81 -4.71 1.27
N ALA A 231 15.93 -4.67 2.61
CA ALA A 231 16.40 -3.48 3.32
C ALA A 231 17.75 -2.95 2.79
N PHE A 232 17.81 -1.63 2.66
CA PHE A 232 18.97 -0.89 2.18
C PHE A 232 19.92 -0.57 3.33
N GLU A 233 21.19 -0.30 3.05
CA GLU A 233 22.13 0.13 4.09
C GLU A 233 21.75 1.50 4.64
N ASP A 234 21.52 2.45 3.73
CA ASP A 234 21.18 3.84 4.03
C ASP A 234 20.45 4.52 2.85
N ASP A 235 20.10 5.80 3.01
CA ASP A 235 19.49 6.64 1.97
C ASP A 235 20.34 6.72 0.69
N GLY A 236 21.67 6.66 0.81
CA GLY A 236 22.59 6.71 -0.32
C GLY A 236 22.50 5.45 -1.17
N ASP A 237 22.46 4.26 -0.54
CA ASP A 237 22.28 2.97 -1.22
C ASP A 237 20.92 2.91 -1.93
N LEU A 238 19.84 3.33 -1.26
CA LEU A 238 18.52 3.42 -1.86
C LEU A 238 18.49 4.39 -3.05
N THR A 239 19.05 5.58 -2.88
CA THR A 239 19.10 6.60 -3.96
C THR A 239 19.90 6.09 -5.15
N ALA A 240 21.06 5.47 -4.92
CA ALA A 240 21.87 4.89 -5.98
C ALA A 240 21.13 3.74 -6.70
N PHE A 241 20.41 2.90 -5.94
CA PHE A 241 19.59 1.83 -6.51
C PHE A 241 18.51 2.39 -7.44
N LEU A 242 17.72 3.35 -6.98
CA LEU A 242 16.62 3.96 -7.74
C LEU A 242 17.15 4.75 -8.96
N ALA A 243 18.27 5.47 -8.81
CA ALA A 243 18.89 6.21 -9.91
C ALA A 243 19.36 5.29 -11.05
N ARG A 244 19.88 4.09 -10.73
CA ARG A 244 20.27 3.09 -11.77
C ARG A 244 19.09 2.67 -12.64
N VAL A 245 17.87 2.66 -12.08
CA VAL A 245 16.64 2.35 -12.83
C VAL A 245 16.07 3.59 -13.54
N GLY A 246 16.61 4.78 -13.25
CA GLY A 246 16.24 6.04 -13.89
C GLY A 246 15.17 6.85 -13.13
N PHE A 247 15.11 6.73 -11.81
CA PHE A 247 14.33 7.60 -10.94
C PHE A 247 15.17 8.76 -10.41
N ASP A 248 14.56 9.94 -10.33
CA ASP A 248 15.00 11.07 -9.52
C ASP A 248 14.30 10.96 -8.15
N VAL A 249 15.09 10.85 -7.08
CA VAL A 249 14.57 10.51 -5.75
C VAL A 249 14.37 11.76 -4.90
N ARG A 250 13.19 11.85 -4.27
CA ARG A 250 12.90 12.87 -3.26
C ARG A 250 12.38 12.19 -1.99
N VAL A 251 13.20 12.22 -0.95
CA VAL A 251 12.77 11.76 0.37
C VAL A 251 11.90 12.84 1.04
N ARG A 252 10.77 12.41 1.60
CA ARG A 252 9.83 13.26 2.32
C ARG A 252 9.53 12.65 3.69
N SER A 253 9.53 13.46 4.73
CA SER A 253 9.10 13.04 6.05
C SER A 253 7.57 12.87 6.08
N GLN A 254 7.10 11.72 6.56
CA GLN A 254 5.66 11.51 6.76
C GLN A 254 5.06 12.52 7.75
N ILE A 255 5.83 12.95 8.75
CA ILE A 255 5.37 13.93 9.74
C ILE A 255 5.11 15.28 9.07
N ASP A 256 6.02 15.72 8.20
CA ASP A 256 5.91 17.02 7.51
C ASP A 256 4.78 17.02 6.46
N GLU A 257 4.45 15.86 5.91
CA GLU A 257 3.40 15.70 4.92
C GLU A 257 2.06 15.26 5.52
N THR A 258 1.96 15.05 6.82
CA THR A 258 0.67 14.73 7.47
C THR A 258 -0.12 16.02 7.73
N PRO A 259 -1.39 16.13 7.27
CA PRO A 259 -2.23 17.28 7.59
C PRO A 259 -2.46 17.37 9.11
N ALA A 260 -2.51 18.61 9.61
CA ALA A 260 -2.80 18.91 11.01
C ALA A 260 -4.23 18.48 11.40
#